data_f7483808b023ac4b996432f5c3c1e59b
#
_entry.id   f7483808b023ac4b996432f5c3c1e59b
#
_cell.length_a   1.000
_cell.length_b   1.000
_cell.length_c   1.000
_cell.angle_alpha   90.00
_cell.angle_beta   90.00
_cell.angle_gamma   90.00
#
_symmetry.space_group_name_H-M   'P 1'
#
loop_
_entity.id
_entity.type
_entity.pdbx_description
1 polymer ?
#
loop_
_entity_poly.entity_id
_entity_poly.type
_entity_poly.pdbx_seq_one_letter_code
_entity_poly.pdbx_strand_id
1 'polypeptide(L)'
;MLNFSRWTIAAILLPLVIGIVCAIPSFLPDSAVQRLPGFMQTRVNLGLDLSGGSHLLLEASTQDVAKQRLTNMEEQVRTELRRGTPRISIGDISSRDGKLSFMVRDPSQVDAAVERIRPLTQGAGLTGQRDFNVEVVNSSTIVITPTEAGIDNAVKSAMEVATEVIRKRIDEMGTREPTIQQQGDNRIVVQVPGLQNPKALKDLLGQTAKLEFKLVDTSANPADVAQGRAPVGSEVLPYPNNPSGIPAIAVKRQVMVSGEDLTDATQGYDQSNQAIVNIRFNGSGGRKFGQVTSQNVNRPFAIILDGTVLSAPNINEPILGGSAQISGSFTVESANQLAIALRSGKLPVALTVVEERTVGPQLGADSIRAGLLASVIAVAAVAIFMFVSYGRFGMYANLAVAINVLVILGVMGMLGATLTLPGIAGFVLTIGTAVDANVLIYERIREERRRGRGVVQAIEFGYKEASRTIFEANVTHAIAGGIMLALGSGPVKGFAIVLLIGIATSVFTAVTFTRLLASRWLRAKRPTEINI
;
A
#
# COMPACT_ATOMS: atom_id res chain seq x y z
N MET A 1 -2.73 41.17 28.55
CA MET A 1 -2.77 40.19 27.46
C MET A 1 -2.11 40.61 26.14
N LEU A 2 -1.89 41.87 25.85
CA LEU A 2 -1.19 42.35 24.63
C LEU A 2 0.34 42.45 24.77
N ASN A 3 0.91 42.02 25.91
CA ASN A 3 2.35 42.03 26.14
C ASN A 3 2.92 40.66 25.81
N PHE A 4 3.53 40.54 24.62
CA PHE A 4 4.26 39.34 24.21
C PHE A 4 5.72 39.45 24.66
N SER A 5 6.22 38.44 25.36
CA SER A 5 7.65 38.29 25.65
C SER A 5 8.41 37.93 24.36
N ARG A 6 9.74 38.13 24.35
CA ARG A 6 10.56 37.74 23.20
C ARG A 6 10.43 36.24 22.89
N TRP A 7 10.31 35.42 23.93
CA TRP A 7 10.11 33.97 23.80
C TRP A 7 8.75 33.61 23.18
N THR A 8 7.67 34.34 23.57
CA THR A 8 6.34 34.14 23.00
C THR A 8 6.31 34.53 21.52
N ILE A 9 6.99 35.64 21.15
CA ILE A 9 7.10 36.06 19.75
C ILE A 9 7.85 34.99 18.94
N ALA A 10 8.96 34.45 19.46
CA ALA A 10 9.68 33.37 18.82
C ALA A 10 8.82 32.11 18.67
N ALA A 11 8.06 31.72 19.70
CA ALA A 11 7.15 30.57 19.67
C ALA A 11 6.01 30.72 18.65
N ILE A 12 5.60 31.95 18.31
CA ILE A 12 4.59 32.22 17.29
C ILE A 12 5.21 32.20 15.89
N LEU A 13 6.37 32.82 15.71
CA LEU A 13 6.97 33.00 14.40
C LEU A 13 7.69 31.72 13.91
N LEU A 14 8.29 30.95 14.82
CA LEU A 14 9.07 29.76 14.46
C LEU A 14 8.26 28.72 13.70
N PRO A 15 7.06 28.27 14.16
CA PRO A 15 6.25 27.30 13.41
C PRO A 15 5.80 27.83 12.04
N LEU A 16 5.50 29.14 11.94
CA LEU A 16 5.12 29.76 10.68
C LEU A 16 6.29 29.77 9.68
N VAL A 17 7.48 30.13 10.14
CA VAL A 17 8.70 30.12 9.30
C VAL A 17 9.03 28.69 8.86
N ILE A 18 8.98 27.71 9.77
CA ILE A 18 9.19 26.30 9.43
C ILE A 18 8.17 25.86 8.37
N GLY A 19 6.88 26.14 8.58
CA GLY A 19 5.84 25.79 7.61
C GLY A 19 6.07 26.41 6.23
N ILE A 20 6.44 27.70 6.18
CA ILE A 20 6.74 28.40 4.92
C ILE A 20 7.96 27.77 4.24
N VAL A 21 9.05 27.53 4.99
CA VAL A 21 10.28 26.91 4.44
C VAL A 21 9.99 25.53 3.88
N CYS A 22 9.19 24.72 4.58
CA CYS A 22 8.79 23.38 4.10
C CYS A 22 7.80 23.41 2.92
N ALA A 23 7.14 24.55 2.65
CA ALA A 23 6.32 24.72 1.46
C ALA A 23 7.14 24.97 0.18
N ILE A 24 8.33 25.58 0.32
CA ILE A 24 9.17 26.00 -0.84
C ILE A 24 9.44 24.87 -1.82
N PRO A 25 9.81 23.63 -1.40
CA PRO A 25 10.09 22.54 -2.33
C PRO A 25 8.91 22.17 -3.25
N SER A 26 7.67 22.40 -2.80
CA SER A 26 6.47 22.12 -3.59
C SER A 26 6.31 23.03 -4.82
N PHE A 27 7.02 24.16 -4.86
CA PHE A 27 7.01 25.13 -5.97
C PHE A 27 8.25 25.04 -6.88
N LEU A 28 9.26 24.24 -6.50
CA LEU A 28 10.51 24.15 -7.24
C LEU A 28 10.48 22.99 -8.25
N PRO A 29 11.17 23.10 -9.40
CA PRO A 29 11.34 21.97 -10.31
C PRO A 29 12.18 20.85 -9.69
N ASP A 30 12.02 19.62 -10.18
CA ASP A 30 12.68 18.41 -9.64
C ASP A 30 14.22 18.55 -9.54
N SER A 31 14.82 19.16 -10.56
CA SER A 31 16.28 19.39 -10.62
C SER A 31 16.82 20.31 -9.51
N ALA A 32 15.99 21.24 -9.02
CA ALA A 32 16.35 22.16 -7.94
C ALA A 32 16.17 21.49 -6.57
N VAL A 33 15.14 20.67 -6.40
CA VAL A 33 14.85 20.00 -5.12
C VAL A 33 15.91 18.95 -4.78
N GLN A 34 16.45 18.22 -5.76
CA GLN A 34 17.52 17.25 -5.54
C GLN A 34 18.81 17.88 -4.96
N ARG A 35 18.98 19.21 -5.09
CA ARG A 35 20.12 19.95 -4.52
C ARG A 35 19.90 20.40 -3.08
N LEU A 36 18.66 20.28 -2.56
CA LEU A 36 18.34 20.67 -1.19
C LEU A 36 18.77 19.58 -0.19
N PRO A 37 19.02 19.97 1.08
CA PRO A 37 19.22 18.99 2.14
C PRO A 37 18.05 18.01 2.24
N GLY A 38 18.28 16.73 2.59
CA GLY A 38 17.29 15.66 2.57
C GLY A 38 15.99 15.97 3.33
N PHE A 39 16.08 16.69 4.47
CA PHE A 39 14.90 17.11 5.24
C PHE A 39 14.03 18.18 4.55
N MET A 40 14.56 18.84 3.50
CA MET A 40 13.86 19.83 2.69
C MET A 40 13.44 19.30 1.32
N GLN A 41 13.59 18.01 1.05
CA GLN A 41 13.21 17.41 -0.24
C GLN A 41 11.74 16.95 -0.27
N THR A 42 11.05 17.00 0.88
CA THR A 42 9.64 16.59 0.98
C THR A 42 8.75 17.58 0.24
N ARG A 43 7.80 17.04 -0.54
CA ARG A 43 6.83 17.79 -1.35
C ARG A 43 5.42 17.32 -1.07
N VAL A 44 4.46 18.14 -1.44
CA VAL A 44 3.05 17.72 -1.51
C VAL A 44 2.88 16.77 -2.69
N ASN A 45 2.38 15.57 -2.42
CA ASN A 45 2.11 14.56 -3.42
C ASN A 45 0.80 14.86 -4.13
N LEU A 46 0.76 14.66 -5.44
CA LEU A 46 -0.47 14.81 -6.22
C LEU A 46 -1.22 13.48 -6.28
N GLY A 47 -2.50 13.48 -5.94
CA GLY A 47 -3.35 12.32 -6.07
C GLY A 47 -3.60 11.91 -7.52
N LEU A 48 -4.20 10.73 -7.69
CA LEU A 48 -4.54 10.17 -8.99
C LEU A 48 -5.39 11.14 -9.85
N ASP A 49 -6.31 11.85 -9.20
CA ASP A 49 -7.22 12.80 -9.86
C ASP A 49 -6.49 14.00 -10.48
N LEU A 50 -5.29 14.32 -9.99
CA LEU A 50 -4.49 15.47 -10.42
C LEU A 50 -3.31 15.07 -11.31
N SER A 51 -2.59 14.01 -10.97
CA SER A 51 -1.42 13.54 -11.73
C SER A 51 -1.80 12.61 -12.89
N GLY A 52 -3.06 12.15 -12.94
CA GLY A 52 -3.45 11.02 -13.76
C GLY A 52 -2.84 9.72 -13.22
N GLY A 53 -3.11 8.59 -13.86
CA GLY A 53 -2.55 7.31 -13.49
C GLY A 53 -3.58 6.19 -13.44
N SER A 54 -3.23 5.06 -12.80
CA SER A 54 -4.05 3.85 -12.75
C SER A 54 -4.56 3.59 -11.33
N HIS A 55 -5.86 3.25 -11.25
CA HIS A 55 -6.53 2.73 -10.05
C HIS A 55 -7.00 1.32 -10.33
N LEU A 56 -6.60 0.38 -9.51
CA LEU A 56 -7.01 -1.02 -9.56
C LEU A 56 -7.61 -1.42 -8.21
N LEU A 57 -8.76 -2.11 -8.27
CA LEU A 57 -9.29 -2.85 -7.14
C LEU A 57 -9.02 -4.33 -7.38
N LEU A 58 -8.19 -4.92 -6.54
CA LEU A 58 -7.82 -6.32 -6.58
C LEU A 58 -8.61 -7.10 -5.52
N GLU A 59 -9.09 -8.28 -5.87
CA GLU A 59 -9.84 -9.15 -4.96
C GLU A 59 -9.20 -10.53 -4.92
N ALA A 60 -9.04 -11.07 -3.71
CA ALA A 60 -8.59 -12.43 -3.47
C ALA A 60 -9.78 -13.39 -3.45
N SER A 61 -9.65 -14.53 -4.12
CA SER A 61 -10.62 -15.61 -4.04
C SER A 61 -10.50 -16.33 -2.69
N THR A 62 -11.54 -16.26 -1.88
CA THR A 62 -11.61 -16.99 -0.59
C THR A 62 -11.55 -18.49 -0.79
N GLN A 63 -12.09 -18.99 -1.92
CA GLN A 63 -12.02 -20.40 -2.29
C GLN A 63 -10.60 -20.87 -2.59
N ASP A 64 -9.81 -20.04 -3.28
CA ASP A 64 -8.42 -20.37 -3.60
C ASP A 64 -7.56 -20.37 -2.33
N VAL A 65 -7.81 -19.44 -1.39
CA VAL A 65 -7.16 -19.45 -0.07
C VAL A 65 -7.48 -20.72 0.69
N ALA A 66 -8.75 -21.12 0.73
CA ALA A 66 -9.18 -22.36 1.40
C ALA A 66 -8.54 -23.60 0.76
N LYS A 67 -8.49 -23.67 -0.58
CA LYS A 67 -7.86 -24.77 -1.32
C LYS A 67 -6.35 -24.84 -1.06
N GLN A 68 -5.66 -23.70 -1.09
CA GLN A 68 -4.23 -23.63 -0.80
C GLN A 68 -3.94 -24.08 0.63
N ARG A 69 -4.78 -23.68 1.58
CA ARG A 69 -4.64 -24.06 2.97
C ARG A 69 -4.83 -25.57 3.19
N LEU A 70 -5.78 -26.20 2.48
CA LEU A 70 -5.94 -27.66 2.48
C LEU A 70 -4.73 -28.38 1.87
N THR A 71 -4.17 -27.85 0.79
CA THR A 71 -2.95 -28.41 0.18
C THR A 71 -1.75 -28.34 1.14
N ASN A 72 -1.59 -27.20 1.83
CA ASN A 72 -0.53 -27.05 2.83
C ASN A 72 -0.74 -28.00 4.03
N MET A 73 -2.00 -28.17 4.47
CA MET A 73 -2.35 -29.11 5.54
C MET A 73 -2.07 -30.55 5.13
N GLU A 74 -2.36 -30.95 3.88
CA GLU A 74 -2.03 -32.26 3.36
C GLU A 74 -0.53 -32.57 3.49
N GLU A 75 0.32 -31.63 3.09
CA GLU A 75 1.77 -31.78 3.16
C GLU A 75 2.27 -31.86 4.61
N GLN A 76 1.73 -31.02 5.49
CA GLN A 76 2.06 -31.04 6.92
C GLN A 76 1.64 -32.36 7.58
N VAL A 77 0.41 -32.82 7.35
CA VAL A 77 -0.09 -34.12 7.85
C VAL A 77 0.78 -35.26 7.37
N ARG A 78 1.11 -35.29 6.07
CA ARG A 78 1.96 -36.33 5.47
C ARG A 78 3.37 -36.35 6.09
N THR A 79 3.91 -35.19 6.36
CA THR A 79 5.24 -35.03 6.94
C THR A 79 5.25 -35.43 8.43
N GLU A 80 4.27 -34.98 9.21
CA GLU A 80 4.20 -35.20 10.64
C GLU A 80 3.95 -36.67 10.98
N LEU A 81 3.04 -37.34 10.27
CA LEU A 81 2.74 -38.74 10.48
C LEU A 81 3.89 -39.67 10.05
N ARG A 82 4.74 -39.23 9.08
CA ARG A 82 5.91 -39.99 8.66
C ARG A 82 7.12 -39.81 9.59
N ARG A 83 7.33 -38.63 10.18
CA ARG A 83 8.49 -38.30 11.03
C ARG A 83 8.36 -38.82 12.45
N GLY A 84 7.15 -38.99 12.96
CA GLY A 84 6.92 -39.38 14.35
C GLY A 84 7.30 -40.84 14.66
N THR A 85 7.62 -41.09 15.92
CA THR A 85 7.87 -42.48 16.44
C THR A 85 6.74 -42.89 17.38
N PRO A 86 5.97 -43.97 17.11
CA PRO A 86 6.03 -44.83 15.95
C PRO A 86 5.54 -44.16 14.66
N ARG A 87 6.04 -44.61 13.50
CA ARG A 87 5.61 -44.12 12.20
C ARG A 87 4.18 -44.58 11.90
N ILE A 88 3.28 -43.65 11.57
CA ILE A 88 1.88 -43.95 11.25
C ILE A 88 1.72 -44.06 9.73
N SER A 89 1.25 -45.24 9.29
CA SER A 89 0.98 -45.49 7.87
C SER A 89 -0.42 -45.06 7.50
N ILE A 90 -0.53 -44.18 6.50
CA ILE A 90 -1.81 -43.66 5.99
C ILE A 90 -2.05 -44.13 4.56
N GLY A 91 -3.32 -44.17 4.15
CA GLY A 91 -3.74 -44.34 2.77
C GLY A 91 -3.55 -43.06 1.95
N ASP A 92 -4.16 -43.05 0.77
CA ASP A 92 -4.18 -41.84 -0.06
C ASP A 92 -4.95 -40.71 0.61
N ILE A 93 -4.41 -39.50 0.53
CA ILE A 93 -5.07 -38.33 1.04
C ILE A 93 -5.93 -37.71 -0.08
N SER A 94 -7.18 -37.48 0.19
CA SER A 94 -8.14 -36.83 -0.73
C SER A 94 -8.50 -35.44 -0.22
N SER A 95 -8.38 -34.42 -1.07
CA SER A 95 -8.76 -33.04 -0.81
C SER A 95 -10.02 -32.64 -1.63
N ARG A 96 -11.10 -33.45 -1.54
CA ARG A 96 -12.37 -33.21 -2.25
C ARG A 96 -13.35 -32.43 -1.37
N ASP A 97 -14.26 -31.72 -2.00
CA ASP A 97 -15.37 -31.01 -1.35
C ASP A 97 -14.97 -30.06 -0.20
N GLY A 98 -13.78 -29.44 -0.32
CA GLY A 98 -13.30 -28.51 0.69
C GLY A 98 -12.87 -29.16 2.01
N LYS A 99 -12.65 -30.47 2.03
CA LYS A 99 -12.24 -31.28 3.18
C LYS A 99 -11.03 -32.12 2.84
N LEU A 100 -10.16 -32.35 3.80
CA LEU A 100 -9.06 -33.28 3.70
C LEU A 100 -9.46 -34.59 4.38
N SER A 101 -9.40 -35.71 3.68
CA SER A 101 -9.74 -37.04 4.22
C SER A 101 -8.69 -38.05 3.91
N PHE A 102 -8.33 -38.91 4.85
CA PHE A 102 -7.41 -40.01 4.69
C PHE A 102 -7.68 -41.12 5.69
N MET A 103 -7.34 -42.34 5.32
CA MET A 103 -7.50 -43.51 6.17
C MET A 103 -6.19 -43.84 6.87
N VAL A 104 -6.22 -44.12 8.16
CA VAL A 104 -5.14 -44.71 8.93
C VAL A 104 -5.19 -46.23 8.72
N ARG A 105 -4.10 -46.82 8.26
CA ARG A 105 -4.09 -48.27 7.90
C ARG A 105 -4.25 -49.19 9.11
N ASP A 106 -3.79 -48.76 10.27
CA ASP A 106 -3.91 -49.46 11.54
C ASP A 106 -4.90 -48.72 12.46
N PRO A 107 -6.12 -49.26 12.67
CA PRO A 107 -7.11 -48.61 13.52
C PRO A 107 -6.65 -48.35 14.94
N SER A 108 -5.70 -49.13 15.47
CA SER A 108 -5.15 -48.89 16.83
C SER A 108 -4.30 -47.63 16.94
N GLN A 109 -3.88 -47.03 15.81
CA GLN A 109 -3.05 -45.83 15.76
C GLN A 109 -3.86 -44.54 15.48
N VAL A 110 -5.18 -44.65 15.35
CA VAL A 110 -6.04 -43.49 15.01
C VAL A 110 -5.95 -42.38 16.07
N ASP A 111 -6.05 -42.73 17.34
CA ASP A 111 -5.95 -41.76 18.43
C ASP A 111 -4.57 -41.08 18.45
N ALA A 112 -3.51 -41.84 18.25
CA ALA A 112 -2.16 -41.29 18.16
C ALA A 112 -1.98 -40.39 16.92
N ALA A 113 -2.66 -40.70 15.80
CA ALA A 113 -2.69 -39.83 14.62
C ALA A 113 -3.40 -38.51 14.89
N VAL A 114 -4.57 -38.57 15.53
CA VAL A 114 -5.35 -37.37 15.90
C VAL A 114 -4.56 -36.48 16.86
N GLU A 115 -3.91 -37.07 17.88
CA GLU A 115 -3.09 -36.29 18.81
C GLU A 115 -1.92 -35.57 18.14
N ARG A 116 -1.27 -36.18 17.17
CA ARG A 116 -0.18 -35.56 16.39
C ARG A 116 -0.65 -34.46 15.46
N ILE A 117 -1.85 -34.59 14.91
CA ILE A 117 -2.42 -33.60 14.00
C ILE A 117 -3.02 -32.43 14.77
N ARG A 118 -3.46 -32.64 16.01
CA ARG A 118 -4.10 -31.62 16.83
C ARG A 118 -3.33 -30.29 16.93
N PRO A 119 -1.97 -30.27 17.10
CA PRO A 119 -1.21 -29.02 17.08
C PRO A 119 -1.30 -28.27 15.74
N LEU A 120 -1.42 -28.99 14.63
CA LEU A 120 -1.52 -28.40 13.29
C LEU A 120 -2.89 -27.76 13.02
N THR A 121 -3.91 -28.11 13.82
CA THR A 121 -5.29 -27.61 13.66
C THR A 121 -5.61 -26.43 14.55
N GLN A 122 -4.70 -26.08 15.48
CA GLN A 122 -4.85 -24.91 16.34
C GLN A 122 -4.53 -23.64 15.55
N GLY A 123 -5.35 -22.60 15.72
CA GLY A 123 -5.11 -21.30 15.10
C GLY A 123 -3.89 -20.60 15.70
N ALA A 124 -3.16 -19.88 14.88
CA ALA A 124 -2.05 -19.02 15.30
C ALA A 124 -2.50 -17.77 16.09
N GLY A 125 -3.81 -17.55 16.27
CA GLY A 125 -4.38 -16.37 16.91
C GLY A 125 -4.50 -16.49 18.44
N LEU A 126 -4.48 -15.33 19.12
CA LEU A 126 -4.68 -15.19 20.56
C LEU A 126 -6.09 -15.61 21.06
N THR A 127 -7.02 -15.86 20.15
CA THR A 127 -8.43 -16.14 20.45
C THR A 127 -8.72 -17.59 20.84
N GLY A 128 -7.73 -18.49 20.72
CA GLY A 128 -7.91 -19.92 21.04
C GLY A 128 -8.88 -20.67 20.09
N GLN A 129 -9.34 -20.02 19.02
CA GLN A 129 -10.20 -20.64 18.02
C GLN A 129 -9.38 -21.60 17.16
N ARG A 130 -10.00 -22.73 16.80
CA ARG A 130 -9.37 -23.74 15.94
C ARG A 130 -9.53 -23.34 14.48
N ASP A 131 -8.46 -23.47 13.72
CA ASP A 131 -8.47 -23.23 12.28
C ASP A 131 -9.09 -24.38 11.50
N PHE A 132 -9.04 -25.61 12.07
CA PHE A 132 -9.60 -26.80 11.48
C PHE A 132 -10.31 -27.67 12.53
N ASN A 133 -11.39 -28.29 12.13
CA ASN A 133 -12.06 -29.35 12.87
C ASN A 133 -11.53 -30.71 12.41
N VAL A 134 -11.27 -31.61 13.36
CA VAL A 134 -10.83 -32.98 13.08
C VAL A 134 -11.91 -33.92 13.59
N GLU A 135 -12.40 -34.77 12.69
CA GLU A 135 -13.41 -35.78 12.97
C GLU A 135 -12.92 -37.15 12.54
N VAL A 136 -13.22 -38.17 13.32
CA VAL A 136 -12.93 -39.56 12.97
C VAL A 136 -14.22 -40.22 12.47
N VAL A 137 -14.20 -40.67 11.24
CA VAL A 137 -15.33 -41.35 10.57
C VAL A 137 -14.97 -42.82 10.37
N ASN A 138 -15.93 -43.72 10.60
CA ASN A 138 -15.75 -45.18 10.41
C ASN A 138 -14.54 -45.75 11.14
N SER A 139 -14.20 -45.26 12.32
CA SER A 139 -13.13 -45.74 13.23
C SER A 139 -11.71 -45.78 12.62
N SER A 140 -11.51 -45.39 11.37
CA SER A 140 -10.20 -45.43 10.68
C SER A 140 -9.93 -44.24 9.77
N THR A 141 -10.95 -43.46 9.41
CA THR A 141 -10.82 -42.34 8.49
C THR A 141 -10.83 -41.04 9.26
N ILE A 142 -9.81 -40.22 9.11
CA ILE A 142 -9.70 -38.87 9.68
C ILE A 142 -10.13 -37.89 8.59
N VAL A 143 -11.08 -37.00 8.96
CA VAL A 143 -11.55 -35.90 8.14
C VAL A 143 -11.19 -34.58 8.81
N ILE A 144 -10.51 -33.70 8.08
CA ILE A 144 -10.11 -32.37 8.53
C ILE A 144 -10.88 -31.34 7.70
N THR A 145 -11.66 -30.51 8.38
CA THR A 145 -12.50 -29.49 7.74
C THR A 145 -12.04 -28.10 8.22
N PRO A 146 -11.72 -27.15 7.33
CA PRO A 146 -11.46 -25.76 7.73
C PRO A 146 -12.66 -25.17 8.44
N THR A 147 -12.43 -24.39 9.49
CA THR A 147 -13.48 -23.57 10.12
C THR A 147 -13.63 -22.25 9.38
N GLU A 148 -14.78 -21.61 9.48
CA GLU A 148 -15.02 -20.27 8.91
C GLU A 148 -14.00 -19.27 9.46
N ALA A 149 -13.82 -19.22 10.78
CA ALA A 149 -12.82 -18.38 11.44
C ALA A 149 -11.38 -18.68 10.95
N GLY A 150 -11.06 -19.96 10.69
CA GLY A 150 -9.77 -20.36 10.12
C GLY A 150 -9.55 -19.86 8.70
N ILE A 151 -10.61 -19.86 7.87
CA ILE A 151 -10.56 -19.30 6.51
C ILE A 151 -10.39 -17.79 6.57
N ASP A 152 -11.18 -17.08 7.40
CA ASP A 152 -11.10 -15.62 7.53
C ASP A 152 -9.71 -15.16 8.00
N ASN A 153 -9.15 -15.82 9.02
CA ASN A 153 -7.79 -15.54 9.47
C ASN A 153 -6.75 -15.79 8.37
N ALA A 154 -6.93 -16.85 7.58
CA ALA A 154 -6.03 -17.15 6.47
C ALA A 154 -6.13 -16.09 5.37
N VAL A 155 -7.35 -15.65 5.02
CA VAL A 155 -7.57 -14.57 4.04
C VAL A 155 -6.90 -13.30 4.54
N LYS A 156 -7.13 -12.90 5.79
CA LYS A 156 -6.53 -11.70 6.37
C LYS A 156 -5.00 -11.75 6.33
N SER A 157 -4.40 -12.85 6.77
CA SER A 157 -2.93 -13.00 6.71
C SER A 157 -2.40 -13.02 5.27
N ALA A 158 -3.12 -13.66 4.34
CA ALA A 158 -2.76 -13.64 2.93
C ALA A 158 -2.83 -12.23 2.35
N MET A 159 -3.83 -11.43 2.73
CA MET A 159 -3.98 -10.05 2.27
C MET A 159 -2.90 -9.12 2.82
N GLU A 160 -2.48 -9.30 4.07
CA GLU A 160 -1.36 -8.55 4.66
C GLU A 160 -0.06 -8.82 3.88
N VAL A 161 0.26 -10.08 3.62
CA VAL A 161 1.45 -10.46 2.83
C VAL A 161 1.32 -9.99 1.37
N ALA A 162 0.13 -10.14 0.75
CA ALA A 162 -0.12 -9.68 -0.61
C ALA A 162 0.09 -8.17 -0.74
N THR A 163 -0.37 -7.39 0.24
CA THR A 163 -0.18 -5.93 0.27
C THR A 163 1.31 -5.56 0.26
N GLU A 164 2.13 -6.27 1.03
CA GLU A 164 3.57 -6.03 1.08
C GLU A 164 4.27 -6.44 -0.22
N VAL A 165 3.89 -7.57 -0.81
CA VAL A 165 4.42 -8.01 -2.11
C VAL A 165 4.04 -7.03 -3.22
N ILE A 166 2.78 -6.57 -3.26
CA ILE A 166 2.31 -5.55 -4.21
C ILE A 166 3.13 -4.27 -4.06
N ARG A 167 3.37 -3.82 -2.84
CA ARG A 167 4.19 -2.63 -2.57
C ARG A 167 5.58 -2.79 -3.17
N LYS A 168 6.28 -3.90 -2.89
CA LYS A 168 7.60 -4.18 -3.45
C LYS A 168 7.59 -4.20 -4.98
N ARG A 169 6.57 -4.83 -5.60
CA ARG A 169 6.46 -4.88 -7.07
C ARG A 169 6.32 -3.50 -7.69
N ILE A 170 5.53 -2.65 -7.07
CA ILE A 170 5.27 -1.28 -7.57
C ILE A 170 6.49 -0.39 -7.34
N ASP A 171 7.16 -0.50 -6.19
CA ASP A 171 8.39 0.24 -5.89
C ASP A 171 9.50 -0.10 -6.89
N GLU A 172 9.63 -1.37 -7.29
CA GLU A 172 10.58 -1.83 -8.30
C GLU A 172 10.29 -1.31 -9.72
N MET A 173 9.04 -0.92 -9.99
CA MET A 173 8.69 -0.22 -11.25
C MET A 173 9.18 1.23 -11.28
N GLY A 174 9.74 1.75 -10.17
CA GLY A 174 10.20 3.13 -10.06
C GLY A 174 9.07 4.15 -10.04
N THR A 175 7.85 3.73 -9.67
CA THR A 175 6.69 4.62 -9.58
C THR A 175 6.77 5.48 -8.33
N ARG A 176 6.31 6.74 -8.43
CA ARG A 176 6.30 7.65 -7.29
C ARG A 176 5.07 7.40 -6.43
N GLU A 177 5.29 7.07 -5.17
CA GLU A 177 4.31 7.06 -4.07
C GLU A 177 2.96 6.40 -4.38
N PRO A 178 2.95 5.08 -4.59
CA PRO A 178 1.70 4.35 -4.76
C PRO A 178 0.87 4.37 -3.47
N THR A 179 -0.43 4.50 -3.60
CA THR A 179 -1.34 4.26 -2.48
C THR A 179 -1.83 2.81 -2.54
N ILE A 180 -1.46 2.01 -1.54
CA ILE A 180 -1.86 0.62 -1.44
C ILE A 180 -2.57 0.44 -0.10
N GLN A 181 -3.86 0.12 -0.14
CA GLN A 181 -4.69 0.00 1.05
C GLN A 181 -5.58 -1.23 0.96
N GLN A 182 -5.66 -1.99 2.06
CA GLN A 182 -6.64 -3.05 2.20
C GLN A 182 -8.03 -2.45 2.38
N GLN A 183 -9.02 -2.98 1.65
CA GLN A 183 -10.42 -2.58 1.72
C GLN A 183 -11.29 -3.79 2.06
N GLY A 184 -11.85 -3.84 3.25
CA GLY A 184 -12.51 -5.04 3.76
C GLY A 184 -11.50 -6.17 4.00
N ASP A 185 -11.95 -7.42 3.97
CA ASP A 185 -11.14 -8.58 4.35
C ASP A 185 -10.37 -9.19 3.17
N ASN A 186 -10.87 -9.04 1.92
CA ASN A 186 -10.36 -9.75 0.75
C ASN A 186 -9.99 -8.84 -0.44
N ARG A 187 -9.95 -7.49 -0.27
CA ARG A 187 -9.68 -6.55 -1.36
C ARG A 187 -8.49 -5.65 -1.05
N ILE A 188 -7.77 -5.27 -2.10
CA ILE A 188 -6.68 -4.29 -2.06
C ILE A 188 -6.94 -3.24 -3.13
N VAL A 189 -6.98 -1.98 -2.71
CA VAL A 189 -6.96 -0.82 -3.59
C VAL A 189 -5.52 -0.46 -3.89
N VAL A 190 -5.20 -0.36 -5.17
CA VAL A 190 -3.89 0.06 -5.67
C VAL A 190 -4.07 1.28 -6.55
N GLN A 191 -3.44 2.39 -6.17
CA GLN A 191 -3.42 3.63 -6.95
C GLN A 191 -1.98 4.00 -7.25
N VAL A 192 -1.68 4.13 -8.53
CA VAL A 192 -0.33 4.45 -9.02
C VAL A 192 -0.39 5.74 -9.84
N PRO A 193 -0.09 6.89 -9.20
CA PRO A 193 -0.07 8.18 -9.89
C PRO A 193 0.98 8.22 -10.99
N GLY A 194 0.64 8.86 -12.12
CA GLY A 194 1.56 9.03 -13.24
C GLY A 194 1.79 7.80 -14.13
N LEU A 195 1.26 6.63 -13.77
CA LEU A 195 1.40 5.42 -14.57
C LEU A 195 0.39 5.41 -15.72
N GLN A 196 0.89 5.50 -16.96
CA GLN A 196 0.04 5.59 -18.17
C GLN A 196 -0.31 4.21 -18.76
N ASN A 197 0.41 3.14 -18.39
CA ASN A 197 0.19 1.80 -18.92
C ASN A 197 -0.38 0.87 -17.83
N PRO A 198 -1.72 0.82 -17.67
CA PRO A 198 -2.36 -0.04 -16.69
C PRO A 198 -2.17 -1.54 -16.99
N LYS A 199 -1.93 -1.89 -18.26
CA LYS A 199 -1.72 -3.29 -18.67
C LYS A 199 -0.48 -3.88 -18.02
N ALA A 200 0.66 -3.18 -18.08
CA ALA A 200 1.90 -3.63 -17.45
C ALA A 200 1.74 -3.83 -15.93
N LEU A 201 0.97 -2.94 -15.29
CA LEU A 201 0.66 -3.07 -13.86
C LEU A 201 -0.22 -4.29 -13.57
N LYS A 202 -1.26 -4.52 -14.40
CA LYS A 202 -2.13 -5.70 -14.26
C LYS A 202 -1.37 -7.00 -14.46
N ASP A 203 -0.55 -7.06 -15.49
CA ASP A 203 0.26 -8.24 -15.81
C ASP A 203 1.22 -8.55 -14.65
N LEU A 204 1.85 -7.53 -14.07
CA LEU A 204 2.74 -7.69 -12.93
C LEU A 204 2.01 -8.11 -11.64
N LEU A 205 0.85 -7.51 -11.35
CA LEU A 205 0.10 -7.79 -10.13
C LEU A 205 -0.73 -9.07 -10.21
N GLY A 206 -1.11 -9.51 -11.41
CA GLY A 206 -1.87 -10.74 -11.65
C GLY A 206 -1.02 -12.02 -11.54
N GLN A 207 0.31 -11.91 -11.68
CA GLN A 207 1.20 -13.06 -11.56
C GLN A 207 1.43 -13.43 -10.09
N THR A 208 1.21 -14.70 -9.71
CA THR A 208 1.53 -15.16 -8.35
C THR A 208 3.04 -15.33 -8.14
N ALA A 209 3.80 -15.51 -9.24
CA ALA A 209 5.25 -15.70 -9.26
C ALA A 209 5.72 -16.89 -8.40
N LYS A 210 4.92 -17.96 -8.38
CA LYS A 210 5.28 -19.22 -7.72
C LYS A 210 6.28 -19.96 -8.57
N LEU A 211 7.58 -19.79 -8.30
CA LEU A 211 8.66 -20.49 -8.99
C LEU A 211 8.95 -21.82 -8.29
N GLU A 212 8.95 -22.90 -9.05
CA GLU A 212 9.27 -24.25 -8.58
C GLU A 212 10.25 -24.94 -9.55
N PHE A 213 11.19 -25.68 -8.99
CA PHE A 213 12.12 -26.52 -9.75
C PHE A 213 11.82 -27.98 -9.47
N LYS A 214 11.46 -28.74 -10.51
CA LYS A 214 11.10 -30.17 -10.42
C LYS A 214 11.86 -31.00 -11.45
N LEU A 215 12.16 -32.24 -11.12
CA LEU A 215 12.75 -33.17 -12.08
C LEU A 215 11.68 -33.62 -13.09
N VAL A 216 12.04 -33.68 -14.36
CA VAL A 216 11.17 -34.23 -15.39
C VAL A 216 11.13 -35.75 -15.22
N ASP A 217 9.95 -36.33 -15.36
CA ASP A 217 9.77 -37.79 -15.35
C ASP A 217 9.98 -38.36 -16.75
N THR A 218 11.20 -38.82 -17.03
CA THR A 218 11.57 -39.39 -18.32
C THR A 218 10.98 -40.80 -18.56
N SER A 219 10.35 -41.41 -17.53
CA SER A 219 9.67 -42.71 -17.67
C SER A 219 8.23 -42.59 -18.18
N ALA A 220 7.69 -41.37 -18.25
CA ALA A 220 6.33 -41.10 -18.70
C ALA A 220 6.20 -41.32 -20.22
N ASN A 221 5.16 -42.07 -20.63
CA ASN A 221 4.87 -42.25 -22.06
C ASN A 221 4.32 -40.96 -22.67
N PRO A 222 4.89 -40.41 -23.75
CA PRO A 222 4.42 -39.21 -24.40
C PRO A 222 2.93 -39.20 -24.79
N ALA A 223 2.40 -40.38 -25.18
CA ALA A 223 0.98 -40.51 -25.52
C ALA A 223 0.05 -40.34 -24.30
N ASP A 224 0.47 -40.82 -23.12
CA ASP A 224 -0.28 -40.65 -21.88
C ASP A 224 -0.18 -39.19 -21.36
N VAL A 225 1.00 -38.58 -21.49
CA VAL A 225 1.22 -37.17 -21.16
C VAL A 225 0.32 -36.26 -22.00
N ALA A 226 0.18 -36.52 -23.29
CA ALA A 226 -0.72 -35.77 -24.18
C ALA A 226 -2.21 -35.88 -23.75
N GLN A 227 -2.58 -36.99 -23.06
CA GLN A 227 -3.91 -37.21 -22.50
C GLN A 227 -4.06 -36.74 -21.05
N GLY A 228 -3.04 -36.05 -20.50
CA GLY A 228 -3.02 -35.57 -19.13
C GLY A 228 -2.80 -36.65 -18.06
N ARG A 229 -2.28 -37.83 -18.45
CA ARG A 229 -1.99 -38.94 -17.54
C ARG A 229 -0.53 -38.95 -17.16
N ALA A 230 -0.23 -39.05 -15.87
CA ALA A 230 1.13 -39.17 -15.37
C ALA A 230 1.33 -40.47 -14.57
N PRO A 231 2.56 -41.01 -14.51
CA PRO A 231 2.92 -42.12 -13.62
C PRO A 231 2.69 -41.75 -12.14
N VAL A 232 2.58 -42.74 -11.28
CA VAL A 232 2.42 -42.55 -9.83
C VAL A 232 3.61 -41.74 -9.27
N GLY A 233 3.32 -40.67 -8.54
CA GLY A 233 4.34 -39.76 -8.00
C GLY A 233 4.74 -38.63 -8.94
N SER A 234 4.14 -38.54 -10.13
CA SER A 234 4.35 -37.48 -11.11
C SER A 234 3.04 -36.74 -11.41
N GLU A 235 3.13 -35.64 -12.10
CA GLU A 235 2.02 -34.82 -12.57
C GLU A 235 2.31 -34.27 -13.96
N VAL A 236 1.27 -34.01 -14.73
CA VAL A 236 1.39 -33.40 -16.06
C VAL A 236 1.16 -31.93 -15.93
N LEU A 237 2.12 -31.11 -16.43
CA LEU A 237 2.02 -29.65 -16.45
C LEU A 237 2.03 -29.13 -17.89
N PRO A 238 1.35 -28.02 -18.17
CA PRO A 238 1.39 -27.37 -19.46
C PRO A 238 2.81 -26.85 -19.75
N TYR A 239 3.26 -27.10 -20.99
CA TYR A 239 4.55 -26.62 -21.52
C TYR A 239 4.33 -26.08 -22.93
N PRO A 240 3.86 -24.81 -23.08
CA PRO A 240 3.50 -24.23 -24.39
C PRO A 240 4.63 -24.24 -25.42
N ASN A 241 5.87 -24.03 -24.97
CA ASN A 241 7.08 -23.95 -25.80
C ASN A 241 7.89 -25.27 -25.79
N ASN A 242 7.25 -26.40 -25.62
CA ASN A 242 7.93 -27.70 -25.58
C ASN A 242 8.54 -28.04 -26.96
N PRO A 243 9.87 -28.25 -27.05
CA PRO A 243 10.53 -28.65 -28.30
C PRO A 243 10.02 -29.95 -28.91
N SER A 244 9.40 -30.84 -28.12
CA SER A 244 8.83 -32.09 -28.61
C SER A 244 7.49 -31.96 -29.35
N GLY A 245 6.92 -30.76 -29.40
CA GLY A 245 5.62 -30.48 -30.03
C GLY A 245 4.38 -30.88 -29.20
N ILE A 246 4.56 -31.55 -28.05
CA ILE A 246 3.50 -31.88 -27.10
C ILE A 246 3.38 -30.69 -26.10
N PRO A 247 2.25 -29.98 -25.98
CA PRO A 247 2.13 -28.81 -25.13
C PRO A 247 2.03 -29.14 -23.62
N ALA A 248 2.62 -30.25 -23.21
CA ALA A 248 2.62 -30.75 -21.84
C ALA A 248 3.90 -31.56 -21.54
N ILE A 249 4.23 -31.69 -20.26
CA ILE A 249 5.37 -32.50 -19.80
C ILE A 249 5.05 -33.12 -18.44
N ALA A 250 5.51 -34.34 -18.20
CA ALA A 250 5.41 -35.01 -16.91
C ALA A 250 6.59 -34.62 -16.02
N VAL A 251 6.29 -34.15 -14.80
CA VAL A 251 7.30 -33.81 -13.80
C VAL A 251 7.04 -34.56 -12.49
N LYS A 252 8.05 -34.78 -11.69
CA LYS A 252 7.92 -35.33 -10.34
C LYS A 252 7.15 -34.31 -9.47
N ARG A 253 6.21 -34.80 -8.64
CA ARG A 253 5.45 -33.93 -7.72
C ARG A 253 6.34 -33.24 -6.68
N GLN A 254 7.47 -33.83 -6.36
CA GLN A 254 8.40 -33.27 -5.37
C GLN A 254 9.05 -32.01 -5.91
N VAL A 255 8.86 -30.88 -5.20
CA VAL A 255 9.59 -29.63 -5.43
C VAL A 255 11.00 -29.79 -4.88
N MET A 256 12.01 -29.65 -5.73
CA MET A 256 13.41 -29.79 -5.33
C MET A 256 13.96 -28.47 -4.76
N VAL A 257 13.61 -27.32 -5.39
CA VAL A 257 13.94 -25.97 -4.95
C VAL A 257 12.76 -25.06 -5.28
N SER A 258 12.48 -24.09 -4.42
CA SER A 258 11.38 -23.15 -4.60
C SER A 258 11.86 -21.71 -4.75
N GLY A 259 11.00 -20.84 -5.27
CA GLY A 259 11.26 -19.40 -5.36
C GLY A 259 11.43 -18.69 -4.00
N GLU A 260 11.02 -19.31 -2.90
CA GLU A 260 11.27 -18.81 -1.54
C GLU A 260 12.75 -18.85 -1.15
N ASP A 261 13.52 -19.69 -1.83
CA ASP A 261 14.97 -19.78 -1.65
C ASP A 261 15.76 -18.72 -2.47
N LEU A 262 15.08 -17.83 -3.23
CA LEU A 262 15.71 -16.75 -4.00
C LEU A 262 16.06 -15.56 -3.12
N THR A 263 17.20 -14.91 -3.44
CA THR A 263 17.59 -13.62 -2.87
C THR A 263 17.50 -12.49 -3.88
N ASP A 264 17.68 -12.82 -5.18
CA ASP A 264 17.72 -11.82 -6.23
C ASP A 264 17.29 -12.41 -7.57
N ALA A 265 16.72 -11.58 -8.43
CA ALA A 265 16.39 -11.89 -9.81
C ALA A 265 16.57 -10.63 -10.68
N THR A 266 17.30 -10.74 -11.77
CA THR A 266 17.61 -9.63 -12.67
C THR A 266 17.47 -10.04 -14.14
N GLN A 267 16.95 -9.12 -14.95
CA GLN A 267 16.92 -9.31 -16.39
C GLN A 267 18.36 -9.25 -16.94
N GLY A 268 18.65 -10.09 -17.92
CA GLY A 268 19.95 -10.13 -18.61
C GLY A 268 19.81 -10.62 -20.06
N TYR A 269 20.94 -10.87 -20.69
CA TYR A 269 21.01 -11.43 -22.04
C TYR A 269 21.91 -12.65 -22.03
N ASP A 270 21.55 -13.66 -22.82
CA ASP A 270 22.40 -14.82 -23.08
C ASP A 270 23.44 -14.52 -24.17
N GLN A 271 24.26 -15.53 -24.51
CA GLN A 271 25.28 -15.42 -25.56
C GLN A 271 24.70 -15.18 -26.96
N SER A 272 23.42 -15.52 -27.15
CA SER A 272 22.66 -15.29 -28.39
C SER A 272 21.88 -13.98 -28.38
N ASN A 273 22.11 -13.09 -27.41
CA ASN A 273 21.42 -11.82 -27.20
C ASN A 273 19.92 -11.95 -26.99
N GLN A 274 19.47 -13.13 -26.46
CA GLN A 274 18.09 -13.33 -26.05
C GLN A 274 17.90 -12.89 -24.61
N ALA A 275 16.71 -12.33 -24.29
CA ALA A 275 16.39 -11.91 -22.95
C ALA A 275 16.23 -13.12 -22.02
N ILE A 276 16.90 -13.10 -20.88
CA ILE A 276 16.86 -14.11 -19.83
C ILE A 276 16.65 -13.46 -18.46
N VAL A 277 16.31 -14.29 -17.46
CA VAL A 277 16.29 -13.87 -16.07
C VAL A 277 17.37 -14.61 -15.30
N ASN A 278 18.34 -13.84 -14.77
CA ASN A 278 19.37 -14.35 -13.87
C ASN A 278 18.78 -14.41 -12.47
N ILE A 279 18.91 -15.54 -11.79
CA ILE A 279 18.44 -15.76 -10.42
C ILE A 279 19.59 -16.12 -9.50
N ARG A 280 19.50 -15.69 -8.25
CA ARG A 280 20.45 -16.01 -7.19
C ARG A 280 19.71 -16.60 -6.00
N PHE A 281 20.18 -17.71 -5.50
CA PHE A 281 19.64 -18.38 -4.32
C PHE A 281 20.31 -17.89 -3.04
N ASN A 282 19.59 -18.01 -1.91
CA ASN A 282 20.15 -17.87 -0.58
C ASN A 282 21.06 -19.08 -0.25
N GLY A 283 21.78 -19.02 0.88
CA GLY A 283 22.71 -20.08 1.25
C GLY A 283 22.06 -21.47 1.41
N SER A 284 20.77 -21.57 1.78
CA SER A 284 20.03 -22.82 1.87
C SER A 284 19.64 -23.33 0.48
N GLY A 285 19.05 -22.44 -0.34
CA GLY A 285 18.64 -22.75 -1.71
C GLY A 285 19.83 -23.13 -2.58
N GLY A 286 20.96 -22.42 -2.48
CA GLY A 286 22.17 -22.74 -3.22
C GLY A 286 22.73 -24.14 -2.89
N ARG A 287 22.71 -24.54 -1.61
CA ARG A 287 23.08 -25.92 -1.21
C ARG A 287 22.13 -26.97 -1.77
N LYS A 288 20.80 -26.73 -1.65
CA LYS A 288 19.78 -27.63 -2.22
C LYS A 288 19.95 -27.76 -3.75
N PHE A 289 20.10 -26.62 -4.43
CA PHE A 289 20.27 -26.56 -5.88
C PHE A 289 21.55 -27.28 -6.34
N GLY A 290 22.67 -27.02 -5.64
CA GLY A 290 23.94 -27.71 -5.89
C GLY A 290 23.84 -29.23 -5.67
N GLN A 291 23.19 -29.68 -4.61
CA GLN A 291 22.99 -31.11 -4.33
C GLN A 291 22.13 -31.78 -5.41
N VAL A 292 21.01 -31.13 -5.78
CA VAL A 292 20.10 -31.66 -6.80
C VAL A 292 20.78 -31.75 -8.16
N THR A 293 21.49 -30.71 -8.59
CA THR A 293 22.19 -30.68 -9.87
C THR A 293 23.33 -31.70 -9.90
N SER A 294 24.06 -31.89 -8.79
CA SER A 294 25.13 -32.92 -8.71
C SER A 294 24.60 -34.34 -8.80
N GLN A 295 23.42 -34.63 -8.24
CA GLN A 295 22.82 -35.98 -8.26
C GLN A 295 22.08 -36.32 -9.54
N ASN A 296 21.78 -35.31 -10.38
CA ASN A 296 20.93 -35.46 -11.56
C ASN A 296 21.56 -34.89 -12.84
N VAL A 297 22.88 -35.03 -12.98
CA VAL A 297 23.60 -34.66 -14.22
C VAL A 297 23.03 -35.43 -15.40
N ASN A 298 22.91 -34.80 -16.56
CA ASN A 298 22.29 -35.29 -17.79
C ASN A 298 20.77 -35.60 -17.70
N ARG A 299 20.09 -35.10 -16.66
CA ARG A 299 18.63 -35.19 -16.57
C ARG A 299 17.99 -33.81 -16.81
N PRO A 300 16.79 -33.77 -17.43
CA PRO A 300 16.07 -32.53 -17.63
C PRO A 300 15.46 -32.03 -16.31
N PHE A 301 15.60 -30.74 -16.07
CA PHE A 301 15.17 -30.07 -14.86
C PHE A 301 14.19 -28.94 -15.21
N ALA A 302 12.92 -29.15 -14.91
CA ALA A 302 11.86 -28.22 -15.26
C ALA A 302 11.85 -26.99 -14.34
N ILE A 303 11.78 -25.82 -14.95
CA ILE A 303 11.56 -24.52 -14.32
C ILE A 303 10.09 -24.18 -14.53
N ILE A 304 9.34 -24.10 -13.44
CA ILE A 304 7.89 -23.99 -13.44
C ILE A 304 7.50 -22.67 -12.77
N LEU A 305 6.68 -21.90 -13.45
CA LEU A 305 6.11 -20.64 -12.93
C LEU A 305 4.59 -20.75 -12.95
N ASP A 306 3.96 -20.55 -11.80
CA ASP A 306 2.51 -20.57 -11.64
C ASP A 306 1.84 -21.83 -12.29
N GLY A 307 2.49 -22.99 -12.12
CA GLY A 307 2.02 -24.26 -12.65
C GLY A 307 2.29 -24.49 -14.14
N THR A 308 2.95 -23.56 -14.84
CA THR A 308 3.33 -23.71 -16.26
C THR A 308 4.83 -23.86 -16.39
N VAL A 309 5.29 -24.79 -17.20
CA VAL A 309 6.72 -24.99 -17.47
C VAL A 309 7.22 -23.93 -18.43
N LEU A 310 8.20 -23.13 -17.98
CA LEU A 310 8.88 -22.13 -18.81
C LEU A 310 9.95 -22.76 -19.68
N SER A 311 10.77 -23.63 -19.07
CA SER A 311 11.83 -24.36 -19.75
C SER A 311 12.20 -25.64 -18.97
N ALA A 312 12.78 -26.60 -19.65
CA ALA A 312 13.24 -27.86 -19.05
C ALA A 312 14.64 -28.21 -19.59
N PRO A 313 15.70 -27.45 -19.28
CA PRO A 313 17.05 -27.73 -19.75
C PRO A 313 17.62 -28.97 -19.10
N ASN A 314 18.56 -29.63 -19.78
CA ASN A 314 19.35 -30.67 -19.16
C ASN A 314 20.39 -30.07 -18.21
N ILE A 315 20.64 -30.74 -17.10
CA ILE A 315 21.72 -30.36 -16.16
C ILE A 315 23.04 -30.88 -16.77
N ASN A 316 23.83 -29.98 -17.35
CA ASN A 316 25.09 -30.39 -18.01
C ASN A 316 26.20 -30.65 -16.99
N GLU A 317 26.23 -29.90 -15.91
CA GLU A 317 27.24 -29.98 -14.84
C GLU A 317 26.64 -29.56 -13.48
N PRO A 318 27.27 -29.96 -12.36
CA PRO A 318 26.86 -29.48 -11.04
C PRO A 318 26.96 -27.96 -10.90
N ILE A 319 25.86 -27.32 -10.49
CA ILE A 319 25.79 -25.85 -10.32
C ILE A 319 25.96 -25.51 -8.84
N LEU A 320 27.19 -25.29 -8.40
CA LEU A 320 27.53 -25.06 -7.00
C LEU A 320 27.53 -23.55 -6.62
N GLY A 321 27.50 -22.66 -7.61
CA GLY A 321 27.62 -21.22 -7.43
C GLY A 321 26.40 -20.51 -6.87
N GLY A 322 25.29 -21.24 -6.63
CA GLY A 322 24.06 -20.65 -6.07
C GLY A 322 23.36 -19.66 -6.98
N SER A 323 23.66 -19.67 -8.29
CA SER A 323 22.98 -18.87 -9.31
C SER A 323 22.58 -19.72 -10.51
N ALA A 324 21.49 -19.32 -11.18
CA ALA A 324 21.02 -19.98 -12.39
C ALA A 324 20.40 -18.96 -13.35
N GLN A 325 20.15 -19.40 -14.59
CA GLN A 325 19.50 -18.58 -15.62
C GLN A 325 18.19 -19.25 -16.02
N ILE A 326 17.13 -18.45 -16.09
CA ILE A 326 15.85 -18.87 -16.64
C ILE A 326 15.81 -18.37 -18.08
N SER A 327 15.88 -19.30 -19.02
CA SER A 327 15.73 -19.04 -20.45
C SER A 327 14.31 -19.39 -20.91
N GLY A 328 13.82 -18.68 -21.92
CA GLY A 328 12.49 -18.90 -22.50
C GLY A 328 12.30 -17.91 -23.66
N SER A 329 11.12 -17.93 -24.27
CA SER A 329 10.78 -16.94 -25.32
C SER A 329 10.40 -15.59 -24.70
N PHE A 330 11.33 -14.96 -23.97
CA PHE A 330 11.08 -13.68 -23.30
C PHE A 330 11.37 -12.49 -24.22
N THR A 331 10.52 -11.47 -24.14
CA THR A 331 10.88 -10.12 -24.53
C THR A 331 11.64 -9.46 -23.37
N VAL A 332 12.36 -8.37 -23.62
CA VAL A 332 13.05 -7.61 -22.58
C VAL A 332 12.07 -7.15 -21.48
N GLU A 333 10.88 -6.72 -21.90
CA GLU A 333 9.83 -6.27 -20.97
C GLU A 333 9.30 -7.43 -20.11
N SER A 334 8.98 -8.60 -20.72
CA SER A 334 8.48 -9.75 -19.97
C SER A 334 9.54 -10.37 -19.04
N ALA A 335 10.82 -10.38 -19.46
CA ALA A 335 11.92 -10.81 -18.60
C ALA A 335 12.10 -9.87 -17.39
N ASN A 336 11.98 -8.56 -17.61
CA ASN A 336 12.05 -7.57 -16.52
C ASN A 336 10.86 -7.70 -15.54
N GLN A 337 9.65 -7.87 -16.06
CA GLN A 337 8.45 -8.09 -15.23
C GLN A 337 8.59 -9.36 -14.39
N LEU A 338 9.08 -10.45 -14.99
CA LEU A 338 9.34 -11.70 -14.28
C LEU A 338 10.42 -11.51 -13.20
N ALA A 339 11.50 -10.81 -13.50
CA ALA A 339 12.57 -10.52 -12.54
C ALA A 339 12.02 -9.73 -11.34
N ILE A 340 11.21 -8.69 -11.58
CA ILE A 340 10.53 -7.92 -10.53
C ILE A 340 9.61 -8.83 -9.71
N ALA A 341 8.78 -9.64 -10.36
CA ALA A 341 7.84 -10.53 -9.68
C ALA A 341 8.56 -11.55 -8.78
N LEU A 342 9.66 -12.14 -9.26
CA LEU A 342 10.47 -13.10 -8.50
C LEU A 342 11.20 -12.44 -7.32
N ARG A 343 11.78 -11.26 -7.52
CA ARG A 343 12.50 -10.50 -6.48
C ARG A 343 11.59 -10.00 -5.38
N SER A 344 10.39 -9.56 -5.73
CA SER A 344 9.39 -9.09 -4.76
C SER A 344 8.72 -10.22 -3.97
N GLY A 345 8.86 -11.46 -4.42
CA GLY A 345 8.30 -12.66 -3.80
C GLY A 345 6.96 -13.09 -4.38
N LYS A 346 6.55 -14.31 -4.03
CA LYS A 346 5.28 -14.90 -4.47
C LYS A 346 4.10 -14.21 -3.77
N LEU A 347 3.00 -14.06 -4.49
CA LEU A 347 1.71 -13.74 -3.88
C LEU A 347 1.14 -15.01 -3.20
N PRO A 348 0.67 -14.90 -1.97
CA PRO A 348 0.10 -16.03 -1.24
C PRO A 348 -1.24 -16.50 -1.82
N VAL A 349 -1.88 -15.66 -2.62
CA VAL A 349 -3.17 -15.92 -3.28
C VAL A 349 -3.21 -15.20 -4.63
N ALA A 350 -3.90 -15.78 -5.60
CA ALA A 350 -4.18 -15.13 -6.86
C ALA A 350 -5.13 -13.94 -6.63
N LEU A 351 -4.78 -12.80 -7.22
CA LEU A 351 -5.57 -11.58 -7.17
C LEU A 351 -6.21 -11.33 -8.53
N THR A 352 -7.52 -11.08 -8.53
CA THR A 352 -8.27 -10.72 -9.73
C THR A 352 -8.59 -9.23 -9.71
N VAL A 353 -8.50 -8.57 -10.87
CA VAL A 353 -8.88 -7.16 -11.02
C VAL A 353 -10.41 -7.10 -11.12
N VAL A 354 -11.05 -6.51 -10.12
CA VAL A 354 -12.51 -6.32 -10.06
C VAL A 354 -12.91 -4.97 -10.65
N GLU A 355 -12.09 -3.95 -10.41
CA GLU A 355 -12.33 -2.61 -10.91
C GLU A 355 -11.03 -2.01 -11.43
N GLU A 356 -11.12 -1.38 -12.58
CA GLU A 356 -10.03 -0.64 -13.21
C GLU A 356 -10.52 0.74 -13.60
N ARG A 357 -9.80 1.78 -13.19
CA ARG A 357 -10.01 3.15 -13.63
C ARG A 357 -8.66 3.75 -14.01
N THR A 358 -8.59 4.33 -15.18
CA THR A 358 -7.42 5.07 -15.64
C THR A 358 -7.80 6.53 -15.84
N VAL A 359 -7.07 7.42 -15.18
CA VAL A 359 -7.21 8.87 -15.35
C VAL A 359 -6.08 9.34 -16.27
N GLY A 360 -6.46 9.87 -17.42
CA GLY A 360 -5.48 10.43 -18.36
C GLY A 360 -4.80 11.68 -17.78
N PRO A 361 -3.51 11.92 -18.06
CA PRO A 361 -2.79 13.09 -17.55
C PRO A 361 -3.42 14.43 -17.94
N GLN A 362 -4.08 14.49 -19.08
CA GLN A 362 -4.77 15.70 -19.56
C GLN A 362 -5.94 16.10 -18.66
N LEU A 363 -6.76 15.12 -18.23
CA LEU A 363 -7.88 15.37 -17.31
C LEU A 363 -7.38 15.88 -15.96
N GLY A 364 -6.27 15.36 -15.45
CA GLY A 364 -5.63 15.86 -14.24
C GLY A 364 -5.14 17.30 -14.41
N ALA A 365 -4.45 17.60 -15.50
CA ALA A 365 -3.94 18.96 -15.79
C ALA A 365 -5.07 20.00 -15.93
N ASP A 366 -6.18 19.64 -16.58
CA ASP A 366 -7.33 20.52 -16.70
C ASP A 366 -8.02 20.76 -15.36
N SER A 367 -8.11 19.72 -14.52
CA SER A 367 -8.64 19.82 -13.16
C SER A 367 -7.78 20.72 -12.26
N ILE A 368 -6.44 20.60 -12.36
CA ILE A 368 -5.50 21.49 -11.66
C ILE A 368 -5.68 22.94 -12.13
N ARG A 369 -5.76 23.18 -13.42
CA ARG A 369 -5.97 24.54 -13.97
C ARG A 369 -7.27 25.16 -13.46
N ALA A 370 -8.38 24.43 -13.57
CA ALA A 370 -9.68 24.89 -13.11
C ALA A 370 -9.69 25.15 -11.61
N GLY A 371 -9.13 24.22 -10.80
CA GLY A 371 -9.02 24.34 -9.35
C GLY A 371 -8.12 25.50 -8.92
N LEU A 372 -6.98 25.70 -9.59
CA LEU A 372 -6.07 26.82 -9.32
C LEU A 372 -6.73 28.16 -9.65
N LEU A 373 -7.38 28.26 -10.82
CA LEU A 373 -8.09 29.47 -11.23
C LEU A 373 -9.21 29.81 -10.23
N ALA A 374 -10.03 28.85 -9.86
CA ALA A 374 -11.08 29.02 -8.85
C ALA A 374 -10.50 29.49 -7.50
N SER A 375 -9.40 28.90 -7.07
CA SER A 375 -8.72 29.27 -5.81
C SER A 375 -8.18 30.69 -5.86
N VAL A 376 -7.54 31.09 -6.97
CA VAL A 376 -7.02 32.46 -7.16
C VAL A 376 -8.17 33.48 -7.15
N ILE A 377 -9.28 33.21 -7.85
CA ILE A 377 -10.46 34.08 -7.86
C ILE A 377 -11.04 34.20 -6.44
N ALA A 378 -11.20 33.10 -5.72
CA ALA A 378 -11.72 33.08 -4.35
C ALA A 378 -10.83 33.89 -3.40
N VAL A 379 -9.51 33.67 -3.44
CA VAL A 379 -8.55 34.43 -2.61
C VAL A 379 -8.57 35.91 -2.93
N ALA A 380 -8.60 36.29 -4.20
CA ALA A 380 -8.63 37.67 -4.64
C ALA A 380 -9.93 38.38 -4.18
N ALA A 381 -11.09 37.72 -4.37
CA ALA A 381 -12.38 38.27 -3.95
C ALA A 381 -12.42 38.50 -2.42
N VAL A 382 -11.97 37.50 -1.66
CA VAL A 382 -11.90 37.58 -0.19
C VAL A 382 -10.90 38.65 0.24
N ALA A 383 -9.73 38.75 -0.37
CA ALA A 383 -8.72 39.77 -0.04
C ALA A 383 -9.23 41.19 -0.28
N ILE A 384 -9.92 41.40 -1.41
CA ILE A 384 -10.54 42.69 -1.74
C ILE A 384 -11.64 43.01 -0.70
N PHE A 385 -12.53 42.08 -0.41
CA PHE A 385 -13.59 42.25 0.59
C PHE A 385 -13.01 42.64 1.95
N MET A 386 -12.01 41.91 2.44
CA MET A 386 -11.37 42.18 3.73
C MET A 386 -10.68 43.56 3.77
N PHE A 387 -10.03 43.92 2.68
CA PHE A 387 -9.37 45.23 2.59
C PHE A 387 -10.39 46.38 2.62
N VAL A 388 -11.48 46.26 1.85
CA VAL A 388 -12.52 47.30 1.76
C VAL A 388 -13.31 47.40 3.07
N SER A 389 -13.66 46.27 3.69
CA SER A 389 -14.53 46.24 4.89
C SER A 389 -13.81 46.59 6.20
N TYR A 390 -12.51 46.22 6.32
CA TYR A 390 -11.74 46.29 7.57
C TYR A 390 -10.42 47.07 7.45
N GLY A 391 -10.13 47.67 6.29
CA GLY A 391 -8.97 48.52 6.06
C GLY A 391 -7.66 47.86 6.51
N ARG A 392 -6.97 48.47 7.47
CA ARG A 392 -5.68 47.98 7.98
C ARG A 392 -5.77 46.59 8.64
N PHE A 393 -6.83 46.33 9.39
CA PHE A 393 -7.05 45.03 10.01
C PHE A 393 -7.34 43.96 8.95
N GLY A 394 -8.02 44.33 7.86
CA GLY A 394 -8.18 43.48 6.68
C GLY A 394 -6.84 43.11 6.04
N MET A 395 -5.85 44.02 5.98
CA MET A 395 -4.49 43.69 5.56
C MET A 395 -3.82 42.63 6.46
N TYR A 396 -4.02 42.71 7.79
CA TYR A 396 -3.46 41.71 8.71
C TYR A 396 -4.11 40.34 8.52
N ALA A 397 -5.43 40.34 8.27
CA ALA A 397 -6.12 39.09 7.94
C ALA A 397 -5.64 38.50 6.62
N ASN A 398 -5.49 39.29 5.57
CA ASN A 398 -4.98 38.83 4.28
C ASN A 398 -3.57 38.26 4.38
N LEU A 399 -2.70 38.91 5.17
CA LEU A 399 -1.36 38.39 5.45
C LEU A 399 -1.43 37.06 6.22
N ALA A 400 -2.32 36.95 7.20
CA ALA A 400 -2.52 35.73 7.97
C ALA A 400 -3.02 34.57 7.08
N VAL A 401 -3.96 34.84 6.16
CA VAL A 401 -4.47 33.85 5.20
C VAL A 401 -3.37 33.42 4.24
N ALA A 402 -2.58 34.34 3.68
CA ALA A 402 -1.47 34.01 2.79
C ALA A 402 -0.44 33.10 3.48
N ILE A 403 -0.07 33.43 4.71
CA ILE A 403 0.84 32.62 5.53
C ILE A 403 0.17 31.26 5.84
N ASN A 404 -1.11 31.24 6.16
CA ASN A 404 -1.84 30.00 6.46
C ASN A 404 -1.80 29.01 5.29
N VAL A 405 -2.05 29.49 4.06
CA VAL A 405 -1.97 28.65 2.85
C VAL A 405 -0.57 28.04 2.70
N LEU A 406 0.49 28.82 2.89
CA LEU A 406 1.86 28.31 2.82
C LEU A 406 2.17 27.30 3.93
N VAL A 407 1.68 27.57 5.15
CA VAL A 407 1.86 26.63 6.28
C VAL A 407 1.12 25.33 6.04
N ILE A 408 -0.11 25.36 5.50
CA ILE A 408 -0.85 24.13 5.15
C ILE A 408 -0.05 23.30 4.15
N LEU A 409 0.45 23.92 3.07
CA LEU A 409 1.28 23.23 2.06
C LEU A 409 2.56 22.66 2.68
N GLY A 410 3.23 23.42 3.55
CA GLY A 410 4.42 22.95 4.25
C GLY A 410 4.16 21.76 5.17
N VAL A 411 3.08 21.80 5.95
CA VAL A 411 2.68 20.69 6.83
C VAL A 411 2.28 19.45 6.01
N MET A 412 1.54 19.64 4.91
CA MET A 412 1.22 18.54 3.99
C MET A 412 2.47 17.88 3.42
N GLY A 413 3.45 18.70 2.97
CA GLY A 413 4.73 18.18 2.47
C GLY A 413 5.49 17.41 3.54
N MET A 414 5.55 17.92 4.79
CA MET A 414 6.22 17.23 5.90
C MET A 414 5.56 15.90 6.27
N LEU A 415 4.24 15.82 6.16
CA LEU A 415 3.48 14.60 6.44
C LEU A 415 3.43 13.62 5.26
N GLY A 416 3.99 13.99 4.10
CA GLY A 416 3.84 13.21 2.86
C GLY A 416 2.38 13.08 2.41
N ALA A 417 1.54 14.06 2.73
CA ALA A 417 0.10 14.00 2.45
C ALA A 417 -0.19 14.23 0.96
N THR A 418 -1.17 13.50 0.44
CA THR A 418 -1.55 13.56 -0.96
C THR A 418 -2.65 14.59 -1.19
N LEU A 419 -2.39 15.55 -2.08
CA LEU A 419 -3.37 16.53 -2.54
C LEU A 419 -4.26 15.91 -3.63
N THR A 420 -5.55 15.83 -3.37
CA THR A 420 -6.57 15.33 -4.31
C THR A 420 -7.45 16.49 -4.81
N LEU A 421 -8.28 16.26 -5.83
CA LEU A 421 -9.23 17.28 -6.31
C LEU A 421 -10.18 17.75 -5.19
N PRO A 422 -10.81 16.88 -4.38
CA PRO A 422 -11.52 17.32 -3.18
C PRO A 422 -10.62 18.00 -2.16
N GLY A 423 -9.32 17.65 -2.07
CA GLY A 423 -8.35 18.35 -1.24
C GLY A 423 -8.17 19.81 -1.63
N ILE A 424 -8.17 20.14 -2.94
CA ILE A 424 -8.19 21.53 -3.43
C ILE A 424 -9.45 22.26 -2.97
N ALA A 425 -10.62 21.60 -3.05
CA ALA A 425 -11.86 22.16 -2.51
C ALA A 425 -11.77 22.41 -0.99
N GLY A 426 -11.11 21.50 -0.24
CA GLY A 426 -10.78 21.69 1.18
C GLY A 426 -9.90 22.90 1.43
N PHE A 427 -8.92 23.18 0.58
CA PHE A 427 -8.12 24.42 0.64
C PHE A 427 -8.98 25.67 0.54
N VAL A 428 -9.86 25.74 -0.47
CA VAL A 428 -10.76 26.88 -0.69
C VAL A 428 -11.68 27.08 0.51
N LEU A 429 -12.23 25.98 1.04
CA LEU A 429 -13.06 26.01 2.24
C LEU A 429 -12.27 26.53 3.45
N THR A 430 -11.04 26.08 3.63
CA THR A 430 -10.18 26.50 4.75
C THR A 430 -9.82 27.99 4.66
N ILE A 431 -9.61 28.52 3.45
CA ILE A 431 -9.41 29.96 3.23
C ILE A 431 -10.64 30.73 3.73
N GLY A 432 -11.86 30.29 3.39
CA GLY A 432 -13.10 30.88 3.87
C GLY A 432 -13.20 30.88 5.40
N THR A 433 -13.00 29.73 6.03
CA THR A 433 -13.06 29.59 7.50
C THR A 433 -11.98 30.39 8.24
N ALA A 434 -10.79 30.53 7.64
CA ALA A 434 -9.72 31.36 8.20
C ALA A 434 -10.08 32.85 8.18
N VAL A 435 -10.78 33.30 7.13
CA VAL A 435 -11.28 34.67 7.03
C VAL A 435 -12.41 34.90 8.00
N ASP A 436 -13.37 33.98 8.12
CA ASP A 436 -14.48 34.09 9.08
C ASP A 436 -13.99 34.25 10.52
N ALA A 437 -12.93 33.55 10.90
CA ALA A 437 -12.32 33.74 12.21
C ALA A 437 -11.82 35.16 12.44
N ASN A 438 -11.20 35.76 11.43
CA ASN A 438 -10.75 37.16 11.51
C ASN A 438 -11.93 38.16 11.51
N VAL A 439 -12.97 37.91 10.69
CA VAL A 439 -14.19 38.71 10.67
C VAL A 439 -14.86 38.71 12.05
N LEU A 440 -15.03 37.55 12.68
CA LEU A 440 -15.58 37.43 14.03
C LEU A 440 -14.78 38.24 15.05
N ILE A 441 -13.45 38.22 14.99
CA ILE A 441 -12.59 39.00 15.86
C ILE A 441 -12.82 40.49 15.63
N TYR A 442 -12.85 40.96 14.39
CA TYR A 442 -12.97 42.39 14.06
C TYR A 442 -14.36 42.93 14.36
N GLU A 443 -15.42 42.20 14.06
CA GLU A 443 -16.77 42.58 14.43
C GLU A 443 -16.93 42.64 15.96
N ARG A 444 -16.34 41.72 16.70
CA ARG A 444 -16.35 41.77 18.16
C ARG A 444 -15.58 42.99 18.69
N ILE A 445 -14.44 43.34 18.11
CA ILE A 445 -13.72 44.59 18.45
C ILE A 445 -14.59 45.83 18.15
N ARG A 446 -15.29 45.84 17.00
CA ARG A 446 -16.21 46.92 16.61
C ARG A 446 -17.37 47.04 17.59
N GLU A 447 -17.95 45.94 18.03
CA GLU A 447 -19.01 45.90 19.04
C GLU A 447 -18.53 46.44 20.39
N GLU A 448 -17.35 46.01 20.87
CA GLU A 448 -16.78 46.51 22.13
C GLU A 448 -16.43 48.00 22.08
N ARG A 449 -16.04 48.52 20.91
CA ARG A 449 -15.87 49.95 20.68
C ARG A 449 -17.21 50.72 20.77
N ARG A 450 -18.26 50.19 20.18
CA ARG A 450 -19.62 50.79 20.26
C ARG A 450 -20.16 50.81 21.69
N ARG A 451 -19.73 49.91 22.54
CA ARG A 451 -20.03 49.86 23.98
C ARG A 451 -19.24 50.88 24.80
N GLY A 452 -18.40 51.72 24.14
CA GLY A 452 -17.66 52.82 24.80
C GLY A 452 -16.29 52.40 25.38
N ARG A 453 -15.81 51.18 25.15
CA ARG A 453 -14.47 50.75 25.63
C ARG A 453 -13.35 51.47 24.89
N GLY A 454 -12.26 51.79 25.60
CA GLY A 454 -11.04 52.31 24.99
C GLY A 454 -10.42 51.33 23.98
N VAL A 455 -9.62 51.86 23.03
CA VAL A 455 -9.04 51.08 21.90
C VAL A 455 -8.35 49.81 22.37
N VAL A 456 -7.49 49.89 23.36
CA VAL A 456 -6.71 48.73 23.86
C VAL A 456 -7.62 47.70 24.48
N GLN A 457 -8.60 48.14 25.29
CA GLN A 457 -9.56 47.24 25.92
C GLN A 457 -10.48 46.56 24.91
N ALA A 458 -10.97 47.30 23.90
CA ALA A 458 -11.83 46.74 22.87
C ALA A 458 -11.13 45.65 22.08
N ILE A 459 -9.85 45.83 21.70
CA ILE A 459 -9.05 44.81 21.02
C ILE A 459 -8.82 43.62 21.95
N GLU A 460 -8.46 43.82 23.20
CA GLU A 460 -8.20 42.73 24.15
C GLU A 460 -9.44 41.88 24.40
N PHE A 461 -10.60 42.50 24.65
CA PHE A 461 -11.86 41.78 24.84
C PHE A 461 -12.37 41.15 23.55
N GLY A 462 -12.23 41.83 22.40
CA GLY A 462 -12.61 41.30 21.11
C GLY A 462 -11.89 39.99 20.80
N TYR A 463 -10.56 39.96 20.96
CA TYR A 463 -9.79 38.69 20.77
C TYR A 463 -10.16 37.64 21.81
N LYS A 464 -10.38 37.98 23.07
CA LYS A 464 -10.72 37.04 24.13
C LYS A 464 -12.04 36.32 23.86
N GLU A 465 -13.10 37.09 23.59
CA GLU A 465 -14.45 36.54 23.40
C GLU A 465 -14.57 35.82 22.06
N ALA A 466 -14.06 36.43 20.97
CA ALA A 466 -14.09 35.79 19.66
C ALA A 466 -13.28 34.47 19.63
N SER A 467 -12.14 34.40 20.33
CA SER A 467 -11.32 33.17 20.36
C SER A 467 -12.07 31.95 20.90
N ARG A 468 -12.97 32.17 21.88
CA ARG A 468 -13.80 31.10 22.44
C ARG A 468 -14.79 30.59 21.39
N THR A 469 -15.52 31.48 20.74
CA THR A 469 -16.49 31.13 19.69
C THR A 469 -15.80 30.45 18.49
N ILE A 470 -14.63 30.96 18.07
CA ILE A 470 -13.84 30.36 16.99
C ILE A 470 -13.43 28.94 17.35
N PHE A 471 -12.97 28.69 18.58
CA PHE A 471 -12.60 27.37 19.03
C PHE A 471 -13.80 26.42 19.03
N GLU A 472 -14.93 26.83 19.61
CA GLU A 472 -16.16 26.02 19.68
C GLU A 472 -16.68 25.65 18.28
N ALA A 473 -16.69 26.58 17.32
CA ALA A 473 -17.09 26.34 15.94
C ALA A 473 -16.14 25.36 15.23
N ASN A 474 -14.83 25.50 15.43
CA ASN A 474 -13.85 24.66 14.77
C ASN A 474 -13.77 23.23 15.36
N VAL A 475 -14.16 23.02 16.62
CA VAL A 475 -14.28 21.66 17.19
C VAL A 475 -15.26 20.82 16.40
N THR A 476 -16.41 21.39 15.99
CA THR A 476 -17.41 20.66 15.18
C THR A 476 -16.83 20.23 13.84
N HIS A 477 -16.13 21.13 13.15
CA HIS A 477 -15.45 20.81 11.88
C HIS A 477 -14.32 19.79 12.08
N ALA A 478 -13.58 19.87 13.19
CA ALA A 478 -12.50 18.93 13.51
C ALA A 478 -13.04 17.50 13.78
N ILE A 479 -14.20 17.39 14.46
CA ILE A 479 -14.88 16.09 14.66
C ILE A 479 -15.30 15.51 13.31
N ALA A 480 -15.96 16.30 12.45
CA ALA A 480 -16.36 15.85 11.12
C ALA A 480 -15.15 15.42 10.27
N GLY A 481 -14.07 16.23 10.28
CA GLY A 481 -12.80 15.91 9.62
C GLY A 481 -12.16 14.62 10.16
N GLY A 482 -12.19 14.41 11.48
CA GLY A 482 -11.68 13.20 12.14
C GLY A 482 -12.45 11.94 11.72
N ILE A 483 -13.78 12.02 11.64
CA ILE A 483 -14.62 10.90 11.16
C ILE A 483 -14.31 10.60 9.69
N MET A 484 -14.21 11.63 8.84
CA MET A 484 -13.84 11.45 7.43
C MET A 484 -12.42 10.89 7.25
N LEU A 485 -11.48 11.24 8.14
CA LEU A 485 -10.13 10.68 8.12
C LEU A 485 -10.11 9.21 8.52
N ALA A 486 -10.91 8.82 9.51
CA ALA A 486 -10.96 7.45 10.04
C ALA A 486 -11.73 6.49 9.13
N LEU A 487 -12.88 6.94 8.59
CA LEU A 487 -13.79 6.11 7.79
C LEU A 487 -13.66 6.33 6.28
N GLY A 488 -13.04 7.43 5.86
CA GLY A 488 -12.89 7.80 4.46
C GLY A 488 -11.79 7.01 3.74
N SER A 489 -11.94 6.89 2.42
CA SER A 489 -10.94 6.31 1.53
C SER A 489 -10.57 7.29 0.42
N GLY A 490 -9.38 7.13 -0.15
CA GLY A 490 -8.90 7.87 -1.32
C GLY A 490 -9.15 9.38 -1.26
N PRO A 491 -9.95 9.94 -2.19
CA PRO A 491 -10.18 11.38 -2.29
C PRO A 491 -10.80 12.03 -1.04
N VAL A 492 -11.68 11.32 -0.32
CA VAL A 492 -12.33 11.81 0.92
C VAL A 492 -11.30 11.98 2.03
N LYS A 493 -10.35 11.05 2.13
CA LYS A 493 -9.25 11.12 3.11
C LYS A 493 -8.34 12.32 2.82
N GLY A 494 -8.04 12.59 1.54
CA GLY A 494 -7.27 13.76 1.12
C GLY A 494 -7.94 15.09 1.53
N PHE A 495 -9.27 15.21 1.31
CA PHE A 495 -10.06 16.34 1.79
C PHE A 495 -9.98 16.51 3.32
N ALA A 496 -10.18 15.41 4.08
CA ALA A 496 -10.16 15.42 5.53
C ALA A 496 -8.81 15.88 6.11
N ILE A 497 -7.70 15.44 5.52
CA ILE A 497 -6.34 15.84 5.92
C ILE A 497 -6.15 17.34 5.73
N VAL A 498 -6.49 17.88 4.55
CA VAL A 498 -6.40 19.33 4.27
C VAL A 498 -7.27 20.13 5.24
N LEU A 499 -8.51 19.68 5.49
CA LEU A 499 -9.44 20.34 6.40
C LEU A 499 -8.87 20.38 7.84
N LEU A 500 -8.39 19.26 8.38
CA LEU A 500 -7.86 19.18 9.75
C LEU A 500 -6.61 20.03 9.94
N ILE A 501 -5.65 19.94 9.00
CA ILE A 501 -4.47 20.81 9.00
C ILE A 501 -4.89 22.27 8.92
N GLY A 502 -5.81 22.57 8.00
CA GLY A 502 -6.31 23.91 7.78
C GLY A 502 -7.00 24.51 9.00
N ILE A 503 -7.83 23.76 9.72
CA ILE A 503 -8.46 24.19 10.97
C ILE A 503 -7.39 24.54 12.02
N ALA A 504 -6.44 23.64 12.25
CA ALA A 504 -5.40 23.86 13.26
C ALA A 504 -4.55 25.10 12.94
N THR A 505 -4.13 25.25 11.69
CA THR A 505 -3.29 26.37 11.25
C THR A 505 -4.06 27.69 11.14
N SER A 506 -5.35 27.66 10.71
CA SER A 506 -6.19 28.87 10.62
C SER A 506 -6.52 29.46 11.98
N VAL A 507 -6.89 28.63 12.97
CA VAL A 507 -7.12 29.10 14.35
C VAL A 507 -5.84 29.71 14.92
N PHE A 508 -4.69 29.07 14.70
CA PHE A 508 -3.42 29.61 15.16
C PHE A 508 -3.08 30.96 14.51
N THR A 509 -3.21 31.06 13.18
CA THR A 509 -2.88 32.30 12.46
C THR A 509 -3.88 33.40 12.74
N ALA A 510 -5.18 33.13 12.77
CA ALA A 510 -6.21 34.13 13.03
C ALA A 510 -6.20 34.64 14.47
N VAL A 511 -6.04 33.78 15.48
CA VAL A 511 -6.09 34.18 16.89
C VAL A 511 -4.74 34.68 17.38
N THR A 512 -3.64 33.98 17.02
CA THR A 512 -2.35 34.25 17.66
C THR A 512 -1.48 35.19 16.84
N PHE A 513 -1.36 34.94 15.52
CA PHE A 513 -0.51 35.76 14.66
C PHE A 513 -1.11 37.17 14.40
N THR A 514 -2.40 37.27 14.07
CA THR A 514 -3.04 38.58 13.84
C THR A 514 -3.06 39.43 15.12
N ARG A 515 -3.22 38.79 16.29
CA ARG A 515 -3.11 39.45 17.59
C ARG A 515 -1.70 40.02 17.84
N LEU A 516 -0.65 39.29 17.43
CA LEU A 516 0.72 39.79 17.49
C LEU A 516 0.91 41.04 16.63
N LEU A 517 0.37 41.03 15.39
CA LEU A 517 0.42 42.19 14.49
C LEU A 517 -0.34 43.41 15.08
N ALA A 518 -1.56 43.18 15.57
CA ALA A 518 -2.37 44.22 16.23
C ALA A 518 -1.66 44.79 17.47
N SER A 519 -1.04 43.96 18.30
CA SER A 519 -0.29 44.39 19.47
C SER A 519 0.95 45.23 19.12
N ARG A 520 1.68 44.88 18.08
CA ARG A 520 2.83 45.66 17.57
C ARG A 520 2.40 47.03 17.05
N TRP A 521 1.30 47.06 16.30
CA TRP A 521 0.74 48.32 15.80
C TRP A 521 0.28 49.23 16.94
N LEU A 522 -0.45 48.70 17.93
CA LEU A 522 -0.89 49.46 19.10
C LEU A 522 0.27 50.10 19.85
N ARG A 523 1.37 49.37 20.05
CA ARG A 523 2.55 49.89 20.75
C ARG A 523 3.27 50.96 19.94
N ALA A 524 3.34 50.81 18.60
CA ALA A 524 4.06 51.73 17.73
C ALA A 524 3.31 53.06 17.54
N LYS A 525 1.97 53.00 17.36
CA LYS A 525 1.18 54.19 16.98
C LYS A 525 0.30 54.76 18.07
N ARG A 526 0.02 54.04 19.17
CA ARG A 526 -0.87 54.43 20.28
C ARG A 526 -2.13 55.15 19.80
N PRO A 527 -2.92 54.57 18.91
CA PRO A 527 -4.04 55.24 18.28
C PRO A 527 -5.15 55.56 19.30
N THR A 528 -5.80 56.70 19.16
CA THR A 528 -6.98 57.10 19.93
C THR A 528 -8.27 56.59 19.30
N GLU A 529 -8.25 56.35 17.98
CA GLU A 529 -9.36 55.81 17.20
C GLU A 529 -8.92 54.63 16.34
N ILE A 530 -9.84 53.72 16.04
CA ILE A 530 -9.64 52.59 15.16
C ILE A 530 -10.69 52.66 14.04
N ASN A 531 -10.24 52.68 12.80
CA ASN A 531 -11.11 52.48 11.65
C ASN A 531 -11.13 50.97 11.35
N ILE A 532 -12.15 50.29 11.86
CA ILE A 532 -12.50 48.89 11.58
C ILE A 532 -13.90 48.88 11.04
#